data_afac10f6efe66209b4be7b4bd79fb008
#
_entry.id   afac10f6efe66209b4be7b4bd79fb008
#
_cell.length_a   1.000
_cell.length_b   1.000
_cell.length_c   1.000
_cell.angle_alpha   90.00
_cell.angle_beta   90.00
_cell.angle_gamma   90.00
#
_symmetry.space_group_name_H-M   'P 1'
#
loop_
_entity.id
_entity.type
_entity.pdbx_description
1 polymer ?
#
loop_
_entity_poly.entity_id
_entity_poly.type
_entity_poly.pdbx_seq_one_letter_code
_entity_poly.pdbx_strand_id
1 'polypeptide(L)'
;KLVVGAAFYCRHYTGAANVNNGLLQEASAGMYGPNYDGLTEEFRREHNYTEYWDEDAEAAYLWNGETFISFESPEAIRRKCEFVKEKGMLGVMYWEHSADHTRELLTVIAKTLNI
;
A
#
# COMPACT_ATOMS: atom_id res chain seq x y z
N LYS A 1 -23.57 7.47 5.42
CA LYS A 1 -22.40 7.12 6.23
C LYS A 1 -21.41 6.39 5.37
N LEU A 2 -20.12 6.77 5.48
CA LEU A 2 -19.04 6.24 4.64
C LEU A 2 -18.02 5.48 5.48
N VAL A 3 -17.47 4.43 4.89
CA VAL A 3 -16.36 3.64 5.45
C VAL A 3 -15.22 3.68 4.43
N VAL A 4 -14.00 3.92 4.88
CA VAL A 4 -12.82 3.93 4.02
C VAL A 4 -12.25 2.51 3.92
N GLY A 5 -11.95 2.06 2.71
CA GLY A 5 -11.31 0.78 2.47
C GLY A 5 -9.80 0.86 2.59
N ALA A 6 -9.21 -0.12 3.25
CA ALA A 6 -7.77 -0.31 3.34
C ALA A 6 -7.40 -1.64 2.67
N ALA A 7 -6.48 -1.58 1.71
CA ALA A 7 -6.05 -2.75 0.95
C ALA A 7 -4.82 -3.36 1.61
N PHE A 8 -4.95 -4.56 2.14
CA PHE A 8 -3.81 -5.33 2.65
C PHE A 8 -3.19 -6.19 1.56
N TYR A 9 -3.70 -6.08 0.34
CA TYR A 9 -3.18 -6.70 -0.87
C TYR A 9 -2.46 -5.65 -1.72
N CYS A 10 -1.72 -6.08 -2.72
CA CYS A 10 -0.96 -5.21 -3.61
C CYS A 10 -1.42 -5.33 -5.05
N ARG A 11 -1.11 -4.32 -5.84
CA ARG A 11 -1.26 -4.34 -7.29
C ARG A 11 0.12 -4.26 -7.92
N HIS A 12 0.36 -5.13 -8.87
CA HIS A 12 1.65 -5.40 -9.50
C HIS A 12 1.56 -5.07 -10.97
N TYR A 13 2.41 -4.18 -11.45
CA TYR A 13 2.42 -3.74 -12.84
C TYR A 13 3.81 -3.91 -13.43
N THR A 14 3.91 -4.66 -14.54
CA THR A 14 5.18 -4.96 -15.20
C THR A 14 5.31 -4.22 -16.53
N GLY A 15 6.55 -4.03 -16.98
CA GLY A 15 6.81 -3.37 -18.25
C GLY A 15 6.49 -1.88 -18.26
N ALA A 16 6.56 -1.23 -17.11
CA ALA A 16 6.38 0.22 -17.03
C ALA A 16 7.65 0.94 -17.46
N ALA A 17 7.50 2.11 -18.06
CA ALA A 17 8.64 2.91 -18.49
C ALA A 17 9.45 3.41 -17.27
N ASN A 18 10.78 3.37 -17.39
CA ASN A 18 11.67 3.84 -16.33
C ASN A 18 11.80 5.38 -16.36
N VAL A 19 10.68 6.02 -16.11
CA VAL A 19 10.52 7.48 -16.05
C VAL A 19 9.74 7.79 -14.78
N ASN A 20 10.12 8.83 -14.07
CA ASN A 20 9.45 9.27 -12.84
C ASN A 20 9.30 8.14 -11.82
N ASN A 21 10.32 7.28 -11.69
CA ASN A 21 10.31 6.09 -10.83
C ASN A 21 9.10 5.17 -11.08
N GLY A 22 8.64 5.09 -12.33
CA GLY A 22 7.52 4.25 -12.74
C GLY A 22 6.14 4.82 -12.40
N LEU A 23 6.07 5.95 -11.71
CA LEU A 23 4.81 6.56 -11.31
C LEU A 23 4.07 7.15 -12.51
N LEU A 24 2.78 6.82 -12.64
CA LEU A 24 1.90 7.30 -13.70
C LEU A 24 2.35 6.89 -15.11
N GLN A 25 3.06 5.76 -15.21
CA GLN A 25 3.51 5.23 -16.50
C GLN A 25 2.60 4.11 -16.98
N GLU A 26 2.49 3.97 -18.30
CA GLU A 26 1.83 2.82 -18.89
C GLU A 26 2.61 1.55 -18.56
N ALA A 27 1.90 0.47 -18.27
CA ALA A 27 2.49 -0.84 -18.02
C ALA A 27 1.96 -1.86 -19.04
N SER A 28 2.79 -2.85 -19.37
CA SER A 28 2.41 -3.90 -20.32
C SER A 28 1.40 -4.87 -19.74
N ALA A 29 1.46 -5.12 -18.44
CA ALA A 29 0.58 -6.06 -17.74
C ALA A 29 0.37 -5.62 -16.31
N GLY A 30 -0.81 -5.95 -15.78
CA GLY A 30 -1.15 -5.71 -14.37
C GLY A 30 -1.82 -6.94 -13.78
N MET A 31 -1.56 -7.19 -12.51
CA MET A 31 -2.13 -8.32 -11.77
C MET A 31 -2.16 -8.04 -10.28
N TYR A 32 -2.79 -8.91 -9.52
CA TYR A 32 -2.62 -8.91 -8.08
C TYR A 32 -1.19 -9.31 -7.76
N GLY A 33 -0.55 -8.55 -6.91
CA GLY A 33 0.78 -8.85 -6.42
C GLY A 33 0.74 -9.66 -5.13
N PRO A 34 1.87 -9.76 -4.44
CA PRO A 34 1.90 -10.34 -3.11
C PRO A 34 0.98 -9.57 -2.16
N ASN A 35 0.50 -10.23 -1.13
CA ASN A 35 -0.13 -9.53 -0.02
C ASN A 35 0.93 -8.73 0.76
N TYR A 36 0.49 -7.88 1.67
CA TYR A 36 1.40 -7.03 2.44
C TYR A 36 2.53 -7.82 3.10
N ASP A 37 2.23 -8.94 3.74
CA ASP A 37 3.25 -9.80 4.39
C ASP A 37 4.26 -10.43 3.42
N GLY A 38 3.97 -10.45 2.13
CA GLY A 38 4.91 -10.90 1.11
C GLY A 38 5.94 -9.85 0.72
N LEU A 39 5.72 -8.57 1.09
CA LEU A 39 6.62 -7.46 0.78
C LEU A 39 7.70 -7.29 1.84
N THR A 40 8.38 -8.36 2.20
CA THR A 40 9.44 -8.37 3.19
C THR A 40 10.69 -7.62 2.68
N GLU A 41 11.61 -7.29 3.59
CA GLU A 41 12.88 -6.70 3.21
C GLU A 41 13.68 -7.63 2.29
N GLU A 42 13.62 -8.94 2.55
CA GLU A 42 14.26 -9.95 1.71
C GLU A 42 13.70 -9.92 0.29
N PHE A 43 12.38 -9.93 0.13
CA PHE A 43 11.72 -9.82 -1.18
C PHE A 43 12.15 -8.54 -1.90
N ARG A 44 12.13 -7.41 -1.22
CA ARG A 44 12.52 -6.11 -1.80
C ARG A 44 13.97 -6.11 -2.26
N ARG A 45 14.87 -6.67 -1.46
CA ARG A 45 16.29 -6.75 -1.79
C ARG A 45 16.56 -7.72 -2.94
N GLU A 46 15.94 -8.90 -2.94
CA GLU A 46 16.10 -9.89 -3.99
C GLU A 46 15.68 -9.39 -5.37
N HIS A 47 14.65 -8.56 -5.42
CA HIS A 47 14.10 -8.02 -6.66
C HIS A 47 14.48 -6.56 -6.91
N ASN A 48 15.41 -6.02 -6.13
CA ASN A 48 15.94 -4.66 -6.28
C ASN A 48 14.89 -3.55 -6.15
N TYR A 49 13.87 -3.76 -5.34
CA TYR A 49 12.84 -2.73 -5.12
C TYR A 49 13.33 -1.65 -4.18
N THR A 50 12.95 -0.40 -4.51
CA THR A 50 13.06 0.76 -3.62
C THR A 50 11.67 1.26 -3.30
N GLU A 51 11.43 1.64 -2.06
CA GLU A 51 10.15 2.22 -1.67
C GLU A 51 10.15 3.73 -1.94
N TYR A 52 9.06 4.20 -2.55
CA TYR A 52 8.81 5.61 -2.83
C TYR A 52 7.47 6.02 -2.23
N TRP A 53 7.30 7.32 -2.09
CA TRP A 53 6.08 7.93 -1.58
C TRP A 53 5.57 8.96 -2.57
N ASP A 54 4.27 8.89 -2.89
CA ASP A 54 3.59 9.89 -3.70
C ASP A 54 2.86 10.85 -2.77
N GLU A 55 3.35 12.08 -2.66
CA GLU A 55 2.76 13.09 -1.78
C GLU A 55 1.34 13.50 -2.20
N ASP A 56 1.04 13.51 -3.47
CA ASP A 56 -0.29 13.90 -3.97
C ASP A 56 -1.34 12.85 -3.63
N ALA A 57 -1.01 11.58 -3.81
CA ALA A 57 -1.92 10.48 -3.49
C ALA A 57 -1.84 10.03 -2.02
N GLU A 58 -0.81 10.48 -1.29
CA GLU A 58 -0.48 9.99 0.05
C GLU A 58 -0.40 8.46 0.07
N ALA A 59 0.37 7.92 -0.86
CA ALA A 59 0.46 6.48 -1.11
C ALA A 59 1.91 6.03 -1.31
N ALA A 60 2.18 4.80 -0.87
CA ALA A 60 3.47 4.17 -1.04
C ALA A 60 3.47 3.24 -2.25
N TYR A 61 4.64 3.08 -2.85
CA TYR A 61 4.84 2.11 -3.92
C TYR A 61 6.29 1.62 -3.95
N LEU A 62 6.49 0.46 -4.57
CA LEU A 62 7.82 -0.09 -4.82
C LEU A 62 8.12 0.01 -6.31
N TRP A 63 9.37 0.30 -6.63
CA TRP A 63 9.85 0.41 -8.01
C TRP A 63 11.25 -0.19 -8.14
N ASN A 64 11.52 -0.95 -9.19
CA ASN A 64 12.83 -1.55 -9.46
C ASN A 64 13.40 -1.26 -10.85
N GLY A 65 12.83 -0.28 -11.55
CA GLY A 65 13.23 0.06 -12.93
C GLY A 65 12.36 -0.55 -14.01
N GLU A 66 11.50 -1.49 -13.66
CA GLU A 66 10.61 -2.19 -14.61
C GLU A 66 9.25 -2.49 -14.02
N THR A 67 9.19 -2.87 -12.75
CA THR A 67 7.97 -3.30 -12.07
C THR A 67 7.59 -2.32 -10.97
N PHE A 68 6.31 -1.95 -10.98
CA PHE A 68 5.70 -1.05 -10.02
C PHE A 68 4.73 -1.87 -9.16
N ILE A 69 4.87 -1.77 -7.83
CA ILE A 69 3.93 -2.38 -6.89
C ILE A 69 3.28 -1.29 -6.07
N SER A 70 1.97 -1.15 -6.24
CA SER A 70 1.15 -0.27 -5.39
C SER A 70 0.71 -1.04 -4.16
N PHE A 71 0.97 -0.50 -2.98
CA PHE A 71 0.60 -1.14 -1.71
C PHE A 71 0.28 -0.09 -0.65
N GLU A 72 -0.30 -0.51 0.46
CA GLU A 72 -0.53 0.37 1.59
C GLU A 72 0.51 0.11 2.68
N SER A 73 1.38 1.09 2.90
CA SER A 73 2.37 1.06 3.98
C SER A 73 1.70 1.42 5.32
N PRO A 74 2.36 1.17 6.45
CA PRO A 74 1.88 1.64 7.76
C PRO A 74 1.55 3.14 7.78
N GLU A 75 2.37 3.96 7.11
CA GLU A 75 2.13 5.41 7.03
C GLU A 75 0.88 5.73 6.22
N ALA A 76 0.65 5.05 5.08
CA ALA A 76 -0.54 5.24 4.27
C ALA A 76 -1.80 4.87 5.05
N ILE A 77 -1.77 3.76 5.77
CA ILE A 77 -2.87 3.32 6.64
C ILE A 77 -3.14 4.34 7.74
N ARG A 78 -2.08 4.84 8.37
CA ARG A 78 -2.21 5.86 9.43
C ARG A 78 -2.92 7.10 8.89
N ARG A 79 -2.52 7.60 7.73
CA ARG A 79 -3.14 8.78 7.10
C ARG A 79 -4.60 8.55 6.75
N LYS A 80 -4.95 7.37 6.26
CA LYS A 80 -6.36 7.01 6.02
C LYS A 80 -7.18 7.03 7.30
N CYS A 81 -6.65 6.51 8.39
CA CYS A 81 -7.34 6.52 9.68
C CYS A 81 -7.52 7.94 10.23
N GLU A 82 -6.52 8.79 10.07
CA GLU A 82 -6.63 10.20 10.46
C GLU A 82 -7.68 10.93 9.62
N PHE A 83 -7.72 10.66 8.32
CA PHE A 83 -8.77 11.20 7.45
C PHE A 83 -10.17 10.78 7.90
N VAL A 84 -10.34 9.52 8.29
CA VAL A 84 -11.61 9.00 8.83
C VAL A 84 -12.03 9.80 10.06
N LYS A 85 -11.09 10.03 10.98
CA LYS A 85 -11.37 10.84 12.20
C LYS A 85 -11.71 12.28 11.86
N GLU A 86 -10.92 12.91 11.01
CA GLU A 86 -11.11 14.31 10.60
C GLU A 86 -12.46 14.52 9.94
N LYS A 87 -12.88 13.62 9.07
CA LYS A 87 -14.14 13.73 8.33
C LYS A 87 -15.35 13.13 9.05
N GLY A 88 -15.15 12.57 10.24
CA GLY A 88 -16.24 11.98 11.00
C GLY A 88 -16.88 10.78 10.29
N MET A 89 -16.08 10.00 9.57
CA MET A 89 -16.56 8.82 8.88
C MET A 89 -16.82 7.66 9.84
N LEU A 90 -17.54 6.65 9.39
CA LEU A 90 -17.97 5.54 10.24
C LEU A 90 -16.79 4.67 10.70
N GLY A 91 -15.77 4.52 9.87
CA GLY A 91 -14.60 3.72 10.21
C GLY A 91 -13.81 3.26 9.01
N VAL A 92 -13.00 2.23 9.22
CA VAL A 92 -12.14 1.62 8.20
C VAL A 92 -12.55 0.16 8.02
N MET A 93 -12.67 -0.28 6.78
CA MET A 93 -12.80 -1.68 6.40
C MET A 93 -11.49 -2.11 5.74
N TYR A 94 -10.99 -3.28 6.03
CA TYR A 94 -9.79 -3.78 5.37
C TYR A 94 -10.03 -5.16 4.73
N TRP A 95 -9.29 -5.44 3.68
CA TRP A 95 -9.26 -6.72 3.00
C TRP A 95 -7.80 -7.10 2.76
N GLU A 96 -7.30 -8.19 3.26
CA GLU A 96 -7.98 -9.16 4.13
C GLU A 96 -7.08 -9.48 5.34
N HIS A 97 -7.68 -10.06 6.35
CA HIS A 97 -7.02 -10.32 7.64
C HIS A 97 -5.78 -11.23 7.51
N SER A 98 -5.84 -12.25 6.65
CA SER A 98 -4.73 -13.18 6.45
C SER A 98 -3.51 -12.56 5.74
N ALA A 99 -3.66 -11.37 5.18
CA ALA A 99 -2.58 -10.68 4.47
C ALA A 99 -1.65 -9.89 5.39
N ASP A 100 -1.93 -9.83 6.68
CA ASP A 100 -1.17 -9.09 7.70
C ASP A 100 -0.98 -9.96 8.95
N HIS A 101 -0.30 -11.09 8.79
CA HIS A 101 -0.16 -12.08 9.87
C HIS A 101 0.61 -11.55 11.08
N THR A 102 1.50 -10.57 10.89
CA THR A 102 2.20 -9.89 11.99
C THR A 102 1.35 -8.86 12.68
N ARG A 103 0.19 -8.53 12.10
CA ARG A 103 -0.74 -7.50 12.58
C ARG A 103 -0.15 -6.09 12.61
N GLU A 104 0.84 -5.83 11.77
CA GLU A 104 1.45 -4.51 11.68
C GLU A 104 0.45 -3.44 11.24
N LEU A 105 -0.24 -3.69 10.11
CA LEU A 105 -1.24 -2.74 9.60
C LEU A 105 -2.46 -2.64 10.52
N LEU A 106 -2.93 -3.77 11.03
CA LEU A 106 -4.07 -3.79 11.95
C LEU A 106 -3.75 -3.00 13.24
N THR A 107 -2.51 -3.10 13.73
CA THR A 107 -2.07 -2.35 14.90
C THR A 107 -2.08 -0.85 14.63
N VAL A 108 -1.66 -0.42 13.45
CA VAL A 108 -1.73 1.00 13.06
C VAL A 108 -3.18 1.50 13.07
N ILE A 109 -4.10 0.72 12.51
CA ILE A 109 -5.53 1.06 12.52
C ILE A 109 -6.05 1.21 13.94
N ALA A 110 -5.79 0.21 14.78
CA ALA A 110 -6.27 0.20 16.16
C ALA A 110 -5.72 1.39 16.96
N LYS A 111 -4.44 1.65 16.85
CA LYS A 111 -3.79 2.78 17.57
C LYS A 111 -4.29 4.13 17.07
N THR A 112 -4.40 4.31 15.78
CA THR A 112 -4.79 5.61 15.21
C THR A 112 -6.25 5.93 15.48
N LEU A 113 -7.13 4.92 15.43
CA LEU A 113 -8.56 5.09 15.72
C LEU A 113 -8.88 4.99 17.22
N ASN A 114 -7.93 4.67 18.07
CA ASN A 114 -8.12 4.51 19.54
C ASN A 114 -9.10 3.38 19.90
N ILE A 115 -8.93 2.25 19.28
CA ILE A 115 -9.77 1.07 19.54
C ILE A 115 -8.96 -0.14 19.99
#